data_3a758cc618467df5482b2c58bbf1a82a
#
_entry.id   3a758cc618467df5482b2c58bbf1a82a
#
_cell.length_a   1.000
_cell.length_b   1.000
_cell.length_c   1.000
_cell.angle_alpha   90.00
_cell.angle_beta   90.00
_cell.angle_gamma   90.00
#
_symmetry.space_group_name_H-M   'P 1'
#
loop_
_entity.id
_entity.type
_entity.pdbx_description
1 polymer ?
#
loop_
_entity_poly.entity_id
_entity_poly.type
_entity_poly.pdbx_seq_one_letter_code
_entity_poly.pdbx_strand_id
1 'polypeptide(L)'
;MVAWKDLERAEPEFAARARRLFDAGRHKTIATLRADGSPRISGIECEFAGGELTFGSMPGARKGADLRRDPRFALHGPAFHPQEGKEAEWPGEAKIAGRAVLAGPAGEEPAGDLFLADISEVVITRLNPEATLLVIESWTPPRGLRVVERE
;
A
#
# COMPACT_ATOMS: atom_id res chain seq x y z
N MET A 1 10.31 -13.16 4.51
CA MET A 1 9.13 -12.30 4.26
C MET A 1 9.17 -11.11 5.20
N VAL A 2 8.86 -9.92 4.71
CA VAL A 2 8.80 -8.69 5.49
C VAL A 2 7.35 -8.35 5.77
N ALA A 3 6.94 -8.46 7.02
CA ALA A 3 5.59 -8.15 7.48
C ALA A 3 5.47 -6.68 7.89
N TRP A 4 4.23 -6.20 8.05
CA TRP A 4 3.99 -4.83 8.54
C TRP A 4 4.64 -4.57 9.90
N LYS A 5 4.60 -5.55 10.80
CA LYS A 5 5.24 -5.45 12.13
C LYS A 5 6.74 -5.18 12.06
N ASP A 6 7.41 -5.63 10.98
CA ASP A 6 8.84 -5.38 10.81
C ASP A 6 9.10 -3.90 10.54
N LEU A 7 8.24 -3.25 9.75
CA LEU A 7 8.29 -1.79 9.57
C LEU A 7 7.95 -1.06 10.87
N GLU A 8 6.93 -1.52 11.60
CA GLU A 8 6.56 -0.91 12.88
C GLU A 8 7.70 -0.94 13.88
N ARG A 9 8.50 -2.00 13.90
CA ARG A 9 9.68 -2.11 14.75
C ARG A 9 10.83 -1.22 14.31
N ALA A 10 11.04 -1.14 12.99
CA ALA A 10 12.14 -0.36 12.42
C ALA A 10 11.86 1.14 12.48
N GLU A 11 10.66 1.56 12.12
CA GLU A 11 10.26 2.96 11.98
C GLU A 11 8.82 3.15 12.47
N PRO A 12 8.61 3.14 13.81
CA PRO A 12 7.26 3.14 14.37
C PRO A 12 6.42 4.38 14.00
N GLU A 13 7.03 5.57 13.99
CA GLU A 13 6.32 6.80 13.62
C GLU A 13 5.92 6.83 12.15
N PHE A 14 6.85 6.45 11.27
CA PHE A 14 6.60 6.36 9.83
C PHE A 14 5.50 5.34 9.53
N ALA A 15 5.57 4.16 10.14
CA ALA A 15 4.55 3.12 10.00
C ALA A 15 3.17 3.62 10.46
N ALA A 16 3.10 4.33 11.57
CA ALA A 16 1.85 4.88 12.09
C ALA A 16 1.24 5.90 11.12
N ARG A 17 2.07 6.77 10.52
CA ARG A 17 1.61 7.75 9.53
C ARG A 17 1.10 7.06 8.26
N ALA A 18 1.83 6.10 7.75
CA ALA A 18 1.41 5.33 6.56
C ALA A 18 0.08 4.60 6.81
N ARG A 19 -0.05 3.97 7.97
CA ARG A 19 -1.28 3.28 8.35
C ARG A 19 -2.47 4.23 8.45
N ARG A 20 -2.30 5.41 9.05
CA ARG A 20 -3.38 6.41 9.13
C ARG A 20 -3.85 6.84 7.74
N LEU A 21 -2.92 7.03 6.79
CA LEU A 21 -3.27 7.39 5.42
C LEU A 21 -4.06 6.27 4.73
N PHE A 22 -3.68 5.02 4.95
CA PHE A 22 -4.42 3.87 4.41
C PHE A 22 -5.78 3.68 5.09
N ASP A 23 -5.86 3.84 6.40
CA ASP A 23 -7.11 3.64 7.16
C ASP A 23 -8.09 4.82 7.02
N ALA A 24 -7.69 5.92 6.42
CA ALA A 24 -8.53 7.10 6.24
C ALA A 24 -9.70 6.88 5.28
N GLY A 25 -9.66 5.85 4.45
CA GLY A 25 -10.72 5.47 3.55
C GLY A 25 -10.73 3.96 3.32
N ARG A 26 -11.93 3.42 3.12
CA ARG A 26 -12.11 1.99 2.94
C ARG A 26 -11.53 1.47 1.62
N HIS A 27 -11.69 2.24 0.53
CA HIS A 27 -11.29 1.83 -0.80
C HIS A 27 -9.87 2.25 -1.13
N LYS A 28 -9.06 1.29 -1.54
CA LYS A 28 -7.70 1.47 -2.03
C LYS A 28 -7.63 1.00 -3.47
N THR A 29 -6.50 1.23 -4.10
CA THR A 29 -6.21 0.80 -5.47
C THR A 29 -5.02 -0.13 -5.46
N ILE A 30 -5.14 -1.26 -6.16
CA ILE A 30 -4.04 -2.21 -6.35
C ILE A 30 -3.67 -2.30 -7.83
N ALA A 31 -2.38 -2.30 -8.11
CA ALA A 31 -1.83 -2.65 -9.41
C ALA A 31 -1.32 -4.09 -9.36
N THR A 32 -1.68 -4.85 -10.37
CA THR A 32 -1.23 -6.23 -10.58
C THR A 32 -0.78 -6.39 -12.03
N LEU A 33 -0.20 -7.52 -12.37
CA LEU A 33 0.31 -7.78 -13.73
C LEU A 33 -0.52 -8.86 -14.42
N ARG A 34 -1.02 -8.54 -15.63
CA ARG A 34 -1.71 -9.49 -16.47
C ARG A 34 -0.75 -10.55 -17.00
N ALA A 35 -1.29 -11.60 -17.63
CA ALA A 35 -0.49 -12.67 -18.19
C ALA A 35 0.55 -12.19 -19.20
N ASP A 36 0.23 -11.13 -19.96
CA ASP A 36 1.15 -10.54 -20.95
C ASP A 36 2.15 -9.54 -20.34
N GLY A 37 2.11 -9.34 -19.02
CA GLY A 37 2.97 -8.40 -18.30
C GLY A 37 2.43 -6.97 -18.25
N SER A 38 1.29 -6.69 -18.88
CA SER A 38 0.71 -5.35 -18.83
C SER A 38 0.07 -5.10 -17.46
N PRO A 39 0.11 -3.85 -16.98
CA PRO A 39 -0.45 -3.53 -15.66
C PRO A 39 -1.97 -3.51 -15.67
N ARG A 40 -2.56 -3.94 -14.54
CA ARG A 40 -3.98 -3.85 -14.24
C ARG A 40 -4.16 -3.02 -12.99
N ILE A 41 -5.17 -2.17 -12.98
CA ILE A 41 -5.59 -1.43 -11.79
C ILE A 41 -6.96 -1.95 -11.37
N SER A 42 -7.13 -2.21 -10.06
CA SER A 42 -8.39 -2.66 -9.47
C SER A 42 -8.63 -1.95 -8.14
N GLY A 43 -9.90 -1.81 -7.76
CA GLY A 43 -10.26 -1.44 -6.40
C GLY A 43 -10.00 -2.60 -5.45
N ILE A 44 -9.64 -2.31 -4.21
CA ILE A 44 -9.38 -3.31 -3.19
C ILE A 44 -9.61 -2.73 -1.78
N GLU A 45 -9.91 -3.59 -0.83
CA GLU A 45 -9.87 -3.25 0.59
C GLU A 45 -8.69 -3.98 1.21
N CYS A 46 -8.03 -3.37 2.17
CA CYS A 46 -6.93 -3.99 2.91
C CYS A 46 -7.07 -3.73 4.39
N GLU A 47 -6.46 -4.59 5.19
CA GLU A 47 -6.55 -4.56 6.64
C GLU A 47 -5.17 -4.75 7.27
N PHE A 48 -4.88 -3.95 8.29
CA PHE A 48 -3.73 -4.13 9.15
C PHE A 48 -4.19 -4.85 10.41
N ALA A 49 -3.81 -6.11 10.56
CA ALA A 49 -4.21 -6.93 11.70
C ALA A 49 -3.13 -7.95 12.05
N GLY A 50 -2.89 -8.16 13.34
CA GLY A 50 -1.92 -9.16 13.81
C GLY A 50 -0.49 -8.91 13.35
N GLY A 51 -0.12 -7.66 13.07
CA GLY A 51 1.21 -7.33 12.57
C GLY A 51 1.40 -7.60 11.08
N GLU A 52 0.32 -7.89 10.37
CA GLU A 52 0.32 -8.16 8.93
C GLU A 52 -0.53 -7.12 8.18
N LEU A 53 -0.19 -6.88 6.93
CA LEU A 53 -1.07 -6.23 5.97
C LEU A 53 -1.69 -7.31 5.11
N THR A 54 -3.01 -7.36 5.08
CA THR A 54 -3.76 -8.35 4.31
C THR A 54 -4.71 -7.69 3.32
N PHE A 55 -4.98 -8.39 2.24
CA PHE A 55 -6.00 -8.00 1.28
C PHE A 55 -6.56 -9.23 0.59
N GLY A 56 -7.80 -9.13 0.14
CA GLY A 56 -8.50 -10.23 -0.47
C GLY A 56 -8.98 -9.95 -1.87
N SER A 57 -9.26 -10.99 -2.63
CA SER A 57 -9.95 -10.92 -3.89
C SER A 57 -11.25 -11.68 -3.82
N MET A 58 -12.28 -11.22 -4.53
CA MET A 58 -13.53 -11.95 -4.66
C MET A 58 -13.34 -13.22 -5.48
N PRO A 59 -14.24 -14.21 -5.33
CA PRO A 59 -14.17 -15.43 -6.14
C PRO A 59 -14.12 -15.11 -7.63
N GLY A 60 -13.16 -15.69 -8.35
CA GLY A 60 -13.01 -15.49 -9.79
C GLY A 60 -12.49 -14.11 -10.21
N ALA A 61 -12.09 -13.26 -9.27
CA ALA A 61 -11.55 -11.95 -9.62
C ALA A 61 -10.24 -12.06 -10.39
N ARG A 62 -10.10 -11.20 -11.42
CA ARG A 62 -8.90 -11.19 -12.26
C ARG A 62 -7.64 -10.80 -11.51
N LYS A 63 -7.74 -9.85 -10.57
CA LYS A 63 -6.60 -9.49 -9.72
C LYS A 63 -6.09 -10.67 -8.89
N GLY A 64 -6.98 -11.53 -8.40
CA GLY A 64 -6.60 -12.75 -7.69
C GLY A 64 -5.84 -13.73 -8.59
N ALA A 65 -6.31 -13.93 -9.80
CA ALA A 65 -5.62 -14.76 -10.80
C ALA A 65 -4.26 -14.17 -11.18
N ASP A 66 -4.18 -12.85 -11.34
CA ASP A 66 -2.92 -12.15 -11.58
C ASP A 66 -1.91 -12.44 -10.47
N LEU A 67 -2.32 -12.26 -9.20
CA LEU A 67 -1.44 -12.43 -8.04
C LEU A 67 -1.00 -13.87 -7.81
N ARG A 68 -1.83 -14.84 -8.19
CA ARG A 68 -1.44 -16.26 -8.16
C ARG A 68 -0.36 -16.56 -9.20
N ARG A 69 -0.42 -15.93 -10.37
CA ARG A 69 0.55 -16.12 -11.47
C ARG A 69 1.82 -15.30 -11.25
N ASP A 70 1.69 -14.05 -10.86
CA ASP A 70 2.78 -13.12 -10.59
C ASP A 70 2.45 -12.35 -9.31
N PRO A 71 3.14 -12.60 -8.20
CA PRO A 71 2.76 -12.05 -6.91
C PRO A 71 3.07 -10.56 -6.73
N ARG A 72 3.75 -9.92 -7.68
CA ARG A 72 4.10 -8.49 -7.55
C ARG A 72 2.86 -7.62 -7.52
N PHE A 73 2.81 -6.70 -6.57
CA PHE A 73 1.71 -5.73 -6.46
C PHE A 73 2.23 -4.35 -6.04
N ALA A 74 1.41 -3.34 -6.29
CA ALA A 74 1.56 -2.03 -5.69
C ALA A 74 0.17 -1.56 -5.23
N LEU A 75 0.13 -1.01 -4.02
CA LEU A 75 -1.08 -0.44 -3.41
C LEU A 75 -0.95 1.07 -3.31
N HIS A 76 -2.02 1.78 -3.61
CA HIS A 76 -2.15 3.20 -3.32
C HIS A 76 -3.28 3.38 -2.31
N GLY A 77 -3.01 4.13 -1.24
CA GLY A 77 -4.02 4.49 -0.26
C GLY A 77 -5.08 5.43 -0.84
N PRO A 78 -6.11 5.79 -0.04
CA PRO A 78 -7.11 6.77 -0.47
C PRO A 78 -6.45 8.07 -0.92
N ALA A 79 -6.99 8.68 -1.98
CA ALA A 79 -6.50 9.95 -2.47
C ALA A 79 -7.22 11.10 -1.76
N PHE A 80 -6.47 12.14 -1.43
CA PHE A 80 -6.99 13.36 -0.83
C PHE A 80 -6.71 14.52 -1.76
N HIS A 81 -7.67 15.42 -1.90
CA HIS A 81 -7.50 16.61 -2.72
C HIS A 81 -7.02 17.77 -1.84
N PRO A 82 -5.88 18.41 -2.17
CA PRO A 82 -5.48 19.62 -1.47
C PRO A 82 -6.48 20.74 -1.75
N GLN A 83 -6.83 21.51 -0.71
CA GLN A 83 -7.70 22.66 -0.86
C GLN A 83 -6.90 23.87 -1.32
N GLU A 84 -7.44 24.61 -2.28
CA GLU A 84 -6.81 25.83 -2.75
C GLU A 84 -6.58 26.82 -1.61
N GLY A 85 -5.35 27.30 -1.46
CA GLY A 85 -4.94 28.18 -0.37
C GLY A 85 -4.61 27.47 0.93
N LYS A 86 -4.81 26.13 1.00
CA LYS A 86 -4.52 25.31 2.19
C LYS A 86 -3.72 24.07 1.84
N GLU A 87 -2.85 24.17 0.87
CA GLU A 87 -2.07 23.04 0.34
C GLU A 87 -1.19 22.41 1.43
N ALA A 88 -0.69 23.19 2.38
CA ALA A 88 0.12 22.69 3.49
C ALA A 88 -0.67 21.75 4.43
N GLU A 89 -2.01 21.81 4.40
CA GLU A 89 -2.88 20.93 5.19
C GLU A 89 -3.18 19.59 4.49
N TRP A 90 -2.72 19.43 3.25
CA TRP A 90 -2.87 18.15 2.54
C TRP A 90 -2.19 17.04 3.34
N PRO A 91 -2.92 15.95 3.69
CA PRO A 91 -2.37 14.90 4.55
C PRO A 91 -1.27 14.06 3.87
N GLY A 92 -1.13 14.18 2.55
CA GLY A 92 -0.22 13.37 1.77
C GLY A 92 -0.86 12.11 1.21
N GLU A 93 -0.04 11.24 0.70
CA GLU A 93 -0.46 9.95 0.16
C GLU A 93 0.53 8.87 0.56
N ALA A 94 0.05 7.62 0.65
CA ALA A 94 0.90 6.48 0.97
C ALA A 94 0.76 5.40 -0.09
N LYS A 95 1.88 4.75 -0.39
CA LYS A 95 1.99 3.63 -1.33
C LYS A 95 2.75 2.49 -0.69
N ILE A 96 2.34 1.26 -0.99
CA ILE A 96 3.00 0.05 -0.50
C ILE A 96 3.17 -0.89 -1.70
N ALA A 97 4.38 -1.39 -1.89
CA ALA A 97 4.67 -2.36 -2.92
C ALA A 97 5.32 -3.62 -2.32
N GLY A 98 5.15 -4.73 -2.98
CA GLY A 98 5.71 -5.99 -2.52
C GLY A 98 5.24 -7.18 -3.33
N ARG A 99 5.20 -8.33 -2.67
CA ARG A 99 4.74 -9.60 -3.23
C ARG A 99 3.59 -10.13 -2.38
N ALA A 100 2.54 -10.60 -3.04
CA ALA A 100 1.39 -11.20 -2.37
C ALA A 100 1.68 -12.67 -2.06
N VAL A 101 1.46 -13.06 -0.81
CA VAL A 101 1.61 -14.43 -0.36
C VAL A 101 0.23 -14.99 -0.08
N LEU A 102 -0.17 -16.02 -0.82
CA LEU A 102 -1.49 -16.64 -0.64
C LEU A 102 -1.57 -17.29 0.74
N ALA A 103 -2.55 -16.86 1.53
CA ALA A 103 -2.73 -17.31 2.91
C ALA A 103 -3.94 -18.24 3.10
N GLY A 104 -4.79 -18.37 2.08
CA GLY A 104 -5.95 -19.25 2.13
C GLY A 104 -7.19 -18.61 1.50
N PRO A 105 -8.39 -19.19 1.78
CA PRO A 105 -9.63 -18.64 1.28
C PRO A 105 -10.02 -17.36 2.01
N ALA A 106 -10.63 -16.42 1.30
CA ALA A 106 -11.24 -15.22 1.86
C ALA A 106 -12.75 -15.40 1.91
N GLY A 107 -13.31 -15.45 3.11
CA GLY A 107 -14.74 -15.59 3.31
C GLY A 107 -15.28 -17.02 3.16
N GLU A 108 -16.61 -17.11 3.02
CA GLU A 108 -17.32 -18.39 2.87
C GLU A 108 -17.36 -18.82 1.40
N GLU A 109 -17.66 -20.10 1.17
CA GLU A 109 -17.78 -20.66 -0.18
C GLU A 109 -18.95 -20.03 -0.98
N PRO A 110 -18.76 -19.69 -2.26
CA PRO A 110 -17.51 -19.79 -3.00
C PRO A 110 -16.51 -18.72 -2.53
N ALA A 111 -15.34 -19.16 -2.08
CA ALA A 111 -14.36 -18.28 -1.47
C ALA A 111 -13.45 -17.62 -2.51
N GLY A 112 -13.07 -16.36 -2.25
CA GLY A 112 -11.97 -15.70 -2.92
C GLY A 112 -10.62 -16.09 -2.31
N ASP A 113 -9.61 -15.27 -2.55
CA ASP A 113 -8.26 -15.49 -2.03
C ASP A 113 -7.91 -14.43 -0.99
N LEU A 114 -7.27 -14.87 0.09
CA LEU A 114 -6.65 -13.99 1.08
C LEU A 114 -5.15 -13.98 0.88
N PHE A 115 -4.57 -12.79 0.81
CA PHE A 115 -3.13 -12.59 0.65
C PHE A 115 -2.55 -11.82 1.82
N LEU A 116 -1.32 -12.20 2.20
CA LEU A 116 -0.46 -11.42 3.08
C LEU A 116 0.52 -10.63 2.22
N ALA A 117 0.84 -9.42 2.63
CA ALA A 117 1.85 -8.61 1.95
C ALA A 117 3.25 -8.95 2.47
N ASP A 118 4.11 -9.38 1.56
CA ASP A 118 5.56 -9.39 1.75
C ASP A 118 6.07 -8.05 1.23
N ILE A 119 6.41 -7.14 2.13
CA ILE A 119 6.61 -5.72 1.83
C ILE A 119 8.02 -5.47 1.30
N SER A 120 8.11 -4.83 0.14
CA SER A 120 9.38 -4.39 -0.46
C SER A 120 9.63 -2.91 -0.27
N GLU A 121 8.58 -2.09 -0.24
CA GLU A 121 8.71 -0.64 -0.15
C GLU A 121 7.44 -0.01 0.41
N VAL A 122 7.62 1.01 1.24
CA VAL A 122 6.53 1.90 1.69
C VAL A 122 6.96 3.33 1.45
N VAL A 123 6.09 4.12 0.82
CA VAL A 123 6.38 5.52 0.45
C VAL A 123 5.28 6.42 0.98
N ILE A 124 5.67 7.51 1.63
CA ILE A 124 4.78 8.62 1.94
C ILE A 124 5.25 9.84 1.16
N THR A 125 4.33 10.46 0.42
CA THR A 125 4.56 11.73 -0.27
C THR A 125 3.72 12.80 0.40
N ARG A 126 4.34 13.90 0.77
CA ARG A 126 3.69 15.04 1.42
C ARG A 126 4.31 16.35 0.98
N LEU A 127 3.75 17.45 1.41
CA LEU A 127 4.37 18.76 1.26
C LEU A 127 5.15 19.12 2.52
N ASN A 128 6.19 19.96 2.37
CA ASN A 128 6.83 20.58 3.52
C ASN A 128 5.87 21.61 4.16
N PRO A 129 6.15 22.10 5.38
CA PRO A 129 5.23 23.05 6.07
C PRO A 129 4.93 24.31 5.28
N GLU A 130 5.87 24.77 4.46
CA GLU A 130 5.72 25.97 3.62
C GLU A 130 4.99 25.70 2.30
N ALA A 131 4.66 24.44 2.01
CA ALA A 131 4.03 24.01 0.76
C ALA A 131 4.82 24.40 -0.51
N THR A 132 6.13 24.40 -0.41
CA THR A 132 7.04 24.76 -1.51
C THR A 132 7.75 23.56 -2.12
N LEU A 133 7.87 22.47 -1.38
CA LEU A 133 8.57 21.26 -1.80
C LEU A 133 7.72 20.01 -1.56
N LEU A 134 7.82 19.05 -2.47
CA LEU A 134 7.36 17.67 -2.20
C LEU A 134 8.43 16.97 -1.36
N VAL A 135 7.99 16.34 -0.29
CA VAL A 135 8.83 15.51 0.56
C VAL A 135 8.43 14.06 0.33
N ILE A 136 9.38 13.25 -0.12
CA ILE A 136 9.18 11.83 -0.41
C ILE A 136 9.98 11.02 0.60
N GLU A 137 9.26 10.32 1.46
CA GLU A 137 9.84 9.42 2.45
C GLU A 137 9.63 8.00 1.96
N SER A 138 10.71 7.24 1.77
CA SER A 138 10.64 5.86 1.30
C SER A 138 11.41 4.94 2.23
N TRP A 139 10.80 3.81 2.54
CA TRP A 139 11.42 2.76 3.34
C TRP A 139 11.50 1.47 2.55
N THR A 140 12.68 0.87 2.54
CA THR A 140 12.89 -0.48 2.04
C THR A 140 13.65 -1.28 3.09
N PRO A 141 13.40 -2.59 3.23
CA PRO A 141 14.07 -3.40 4.26
C PRO A 141 15.61 -3.27 4.27
N PRO A 142 16.30 -3.33 3.11
CA PRO A 142 17.76 -3.27 3.13
C PRO A 142 18.34 -1.88 3.37
N ARG A 143 17.62 -0.80 3.02
CA ARG A 143 18.16 0.57 3.10
C ARG A 143 17.62 1.39 4.26
N GLY A 144 16.47 0.99 4.83
CA GLY A 144 15.79 1.78 5.83
C GLY A 144 15.09 3.01 5.24
N LEU A 145 14.81 3.98 6.10
CA LEU A 145 14.07 5.19 5.71
C LEU A 145 14.98 6.22 5.05
N ARG A 146 14.53 6.73 3.91
CA ARG A 146 15.19 7.80 3.15
C ARG A 146 14.20 8.92 2.89
N VAL A 147 14.70 10.16 2.92
CA VAL A 147 13.89 11.35 2.68
C VAL A 147 14.51 12.15 1.53
N VAL A 148 13.71 12.49 0.54
CA VAL A 148 14.11 13.30 -0.62
C VAL A 148 13.14 14.47 -0.74
N GLU A 149 13.66 15.66 -0.97
CA GLU A 149 12.86 16.85 -1.25
C GLU A 149 12.97 17.22 -2.72
N ARG A 150 11.85 17.61 -3.34
CA ARG A 150 11.76 17.95 -4.76
C ARG A 150 10.90 19.20 -4.95
N GLU A 151 11.31 20.08 -5.90
CA GLU A 151 10.51 21.20 -6.38
C GLU A 151 9.39 20.75 -7.30
#